data_25a0a44d80b8c6acc0bad6dda3acd725
#
_entry.id   25a0a44d80b8c6acc0bad6dda3acd725
#
_cell.length_a   1.000
_cell.length_b   1.000
_cell.length_c   1.000
_cell.angle_alpha   90.00
_cell.angle_beta   90.00
_cell.angle_gamma   90.00
#
_symmetry.space_group_name_H-M   'P 1'
#
loop_
_entity.id
_entity.type
_entity.pdbx_description
1 polymer ?
#
loop_
_entity_poly.entity_id
_entity_poly.type
_entity_poly.pdbx_seq_one_letter_code
_entity_poly.pdbx_strand_id
1 'polypeptide(L)'
;MLPFAPTVVPARFRDLFLRAEHRLLREIAVKSAWVVLVLSIVSNGTILIRGSSLVDIAPMWNLLFRGPTPIICIGILLLHYCRAPGVHWPLVTLRLLSFSAMWAVFGLLVFAYEQGGEAFRTLSELSILGVFCVALVSLRGVPGCVIPLFLPLAGLFAALLYRGHEPLTLVLDLLTLVSAVVIATLFAHVQFQIRVREFVSRHELNELSTIDSLTGLMNRRAMTERLEAERARCRHYNRTFAAILMDLDHFKQVNIRYGQRSGDAVLHEVARRLKGHTRQQDCVARWSGEVFLIFLPETDEKGAMAAAEKLKVALQKSPIDLGTHGAHQQTCSFGVAVYDGREEITRLLARADQALHMAKECGRNRAVMA
;
A
#
# COMPACT_ATOMS: atom_id res chain seq x y z
N MET A 1 -9.06 14.64 25.30
CA MET A 1 -8.41 14.81 23.97
C MET A 1 -9.49 15.28 23.00
N LEU A 2 -9.31 16.44 22.37
CA LEU A 2 -10.28 16.98 21.41
C LEU A 2 -10.33 16.01 20.20
N PRO A 3 -11.52 15.60 19.71
CA PRO A 3 -11.68 14.63 18.64
C PRO A 3 -11.14 15.08 17.27
N PHE A 4 -10.67 16.31 17.15
CA PHE A 4 -10.21 16.94 15.90
C PHE A 4 -8.71 17.25 15.84
N ALA A 5 -7.89 16.77 16.80
CA ALA A 5 -6.44 16.93 16.68
C ALA A 5 -5.94 16.20 15.42
N PRO A 6 -5.19 16.87 14.50
CA PRO A 6 -4.71 16.23 13.30
C PRO A 6 -3.78 15.07 13.67
N THR A 7 -4.14 13.86 13.26
CA THR A 7 -3.27 12.70 13.43
C THR A 7 -2.14 12.85 12.41
N VAL A 8 -0.98 13.24 12.89
CA VAL A 8 0.23 13.37 12.07
C VAL A 8 0.88 11.99 12.00
N VAL A 9 1.16 11.52 10.79
CA VAL A 9 1.94 10.28 10.61
C VAL A 9 3.34 10.53 11.18
N PRO A 10 3.81 9.74 12.16
CA PRO A 10 5.16 9.86 12.71
C PRO A 10 6.21 9.84 11.59
N ALA A 11 7.28 10.64 11.73
CA ALA A 11 8.31 10.79 10.69
C ALA A 11 8.88 9.44 10.24
N ARG A 12 9.06 8.49 11.17
CA ARG A 12 9.55 7.13 10.92
C ARG A 12 8.68 6.29 9.98
N PHE A 13 7.35 6.55 9.91
CA PHE A 13 6.41 5.83 9.06
C PHE A 13 5.99 6.61 7.81
N ARG A 14 6.44 7.85 7.66
CA ARG A 14 5.96 8.75 6.61
C ARG A 14 6.17 8.21 5.20
N ASP A 15 7.35 7.68 4.90
CA ASP A 15 7.65 7.14 3.57
C ASP A 15 6.88 5.86 3.27
N LEU A 16 6.69 5.01 4.29
CA LEU A 16 5.89 3.79 4.16
C LEU A 16 4.41 4.12 3.92
N PHE A 17 3.88 5.09 4.66
CA PHE A 17 2.51 5.58 4.48
C PHE A 17 2.31 6.16 3.08
N LEU A 18 3.22 7.02 2.61
CA LEU A 18 3.15 7.59 1.27
C LEU A 18 3.17 6.53 0.17
N ARG A 19 4.01 5.51 0.28
CA ARG A 19 4.06 4.39 -0.68
C ARG A 19 2.77 3.56 -0.67
N ALA A 20 2.18 3.32 0.50
CA ALA A 20 0.90 2.63 0.63
C ALA A 20 -0.24 3.47 0.04
N GLU A 21 -0.29 4.77 0.36
CA GLU A 21 -1.24 5.73 -0.20
C GLU A 21 -1.16 5.78 -1.73
N HIS A 22 0.04 5.82 -2.32
CA HIS A 22 0.21 5.84 -3.78
C HIS A 22 -0.33 4.60 -4.48
N ARG A 23 -0.12 3.42 -3.91
CA ARG A 23 -0.67 2.17 -4.47
C ARG A 23 -2.20 2.21 -4.46
N LEU A 24 -2.78 2.60 -3.34
CA LEU A 24 -4.24 2.73 -3.19
C LEU A 24 -4.82 3.78 -4.14
N LEU A 25 -4.18 4.95 -4.26
CA LEU A 25 -4.59 6.02 -5.20
C LEU A 25 -4.62 5.52 -6.65
N ARG A 26 -3.61 4.75 -7.06
CA ARG A 26 -3.55 4.20 -8.42
C ARG A 26 -4.69 3.23 -8.69
N GLU A 27 -4.99 2.34 -7.77
CA GLU A 27 -6.11 1.40 -7.91
C GLU A 27 -7.46 2.13 -7.99
N ILE A 28 -7.68 3.11 -7.10
CA ILE A 28 -8.92 3.89 -7.07
C ILE A 28 -9.06 4.70 -8.35
N ALA A 29 -8.00 5.38 -8.80
CA ALA A 29 -8.04 6.18 -10.02
C ALA A 29 -8.47 5.36 -11.25
N VAL A 30 -7.93 4.14 -11.40
CA VAL A 30 -8.28 3.26 -12.52
C VAL A 30 -9.71 2.74 -12.42
N LYS A 31 -10.12 2.25 -11.24
CA LYS A 31 -11.49 1.75 -11.02
C LYS A 31 -12.52 2.85 -11.20
N SER A 32 -12.27 4.05 -10.65
CA SER A 32 -13.14 5.21 -10.83
C SER A 32 -13.22 5.66 -12.28
N ALA A 33 -12.10 5.65 -13.01
CA ALA A 33 -12.09 6.01 -14.43
C ALA A 33 -12.97 5.08 -15.27
N TRP A 34 -12.94 3.76 -15.03
CA TRP A 34 -13.82 2.80 -15.70
C TRP A 34 -15.30 3.07 -15.40
N VAL A 35 -15.66 3.24 -14.12
CA VAL A 35 -17.05 3.48 -13.71
C VAL A 35 -17.58 4.77 -14.32
N VAL A 36 -16.82 5.87 -14.23
CA VAL A 36 -17.23 7.18 -14.74
C VAL A 36 -17.29 7.18 -16.27
N LEU A 37 -16.39 6.46 -16.95
CA LEU A 37 -16.41 6.33 -18.41
C LEU A 37 -17.69 5.62 -18.88
N VAL A 38 -18.04 4.50 -18.26
CA VAL A 38 -19.28 3.77 -18.59
C VAL A 38 -20.51 4.65 -18.35
N LEU A 39 -20.58 5.31 -17.19
CA LEU A 39 -21.69 6.22 -16.88
C LEU A 39 -21.78 7.38 -17.88
N SER A 40 -20.64 7.93 -18.30
CA SER A 40 -20.58 9.00 -19.30
C SER A 40 -21.07 8.54 -20.68
N ILE A 41 -20.70 7.34 -21.12
CA ILE A 41 -21.15 6.75 -22.37
C ILE A 41 -22.66 6.50 -22.34
N VAL A 42 -23.18 5.92 -21.25
CA VAL A 42 -24.62 5.67 -21.09
C VAL A 42 -25.39 6.99 -21.08
N SER A 43 -24.94 7.98 -20.32
CA SER A 43 -25.58 9.30 -20.23
C SER A 43 -25.59 10.02 -21.58
N ASN A 44 -24.52 9.97 -22.36
CA ASN A 44 -24.48 10.58 -23.69
C ASN A 44 -25.30 9.76 -24.70
N GLY A 45 -25.32 8.44 -24.63
CA GLY A 45 -26.08 7.55 -25.48
C GLY A 45 -27.60 7.73 -25.32
N THR A 46 -28.07 7.93 -24.10
CA THR A 46 -29.52 8.17 -23.85
C THR A 46 -30.02 9.48 -24.46
N ILE A 47 -29.19 10.52 -24.52
CA ILE A 47 -29.52 11.78 -25.18
C ILE A 47 -29.63 11.60 -26.70
N LEU A 48 -28.68 10.83 -27.29
CA LEU A 48 -28.67 10.57 -28.73
C LEU A 48 -29.91 9.77 -29.19
N ILE A 49 -30.35 8.80 -28.37
CA ILE A 49 -31.49 7.92 -28.68
C ILE A 49 -32.83 8.65 -28.51
N ARG A 50 -32.94 9.52 -27.51
CA ARG A 50 -34.22 10.21 -27.22
C ARG A 50 -34.56 11.36 -28.19
N GLY A 51 -33.58 11.79 -29.03
CA GLY A 51 -33.80 12.89 -30.01
C GLY A 51 -34.43 14.14 -29.37
N SER A 52 -34.04 14.40 -28.12
CA SER A 52 -34.74 15.36 -27.29
C SER A 52 -34.32 16.79 -27.58
N SER A 53 -35.27 17.71 -27.44
CA SER A 53 -35.12 19.16 -27.42
C SER A 53 -33.95 19.70 -26.55
N LEU A 54 -33.33 18.84 -25.71
CA LEU A 54 -32.12 19.13 -24.98
C LEU A 54 -30.87 19.26 -25.88
N VAL A 55 -30.86 18.63 -27.06
CA VAL A 55 -29.77 18.75 -28.05
C VAL A 55 -29.86 20.09 -28.79
N ASP A 56 -31.07 20.61 -28.97
CA ASP A 56 -31.28 21.85 -29.71
C ASP A 56 -30.91 23.13 -28.94
N ILE A 57 -30.85 23.05 -27.59
CA ILE A 57 -30.74 24.25 -26.76
C ILE A 57 -29.28 24.71 -26.54
N ALA A 58 -28.25 23.85 -26.60
CA ALA A 58 -26.85 24.29 -26.65
C ALA A 58 -25.87 23.15 -26.85
N PRO A 59 -25.50 22.75 -28.05
CA PRO A 59 -24.45 21.76 -28.30
C PRO A 59 -23.12 22.18 -27.65
N MET A 60 -22.84 23.46 -27.56
CA MET A 60 -21.63 24.01 -26.94
C MET A 60 -21.60 23.83 -25.41
N TRP A 61 -22.72 23.96 -24.72
CA TRP A 61 -22.83 23.72 -23.29
C TRP A 61 -22.62 22.23 -22.91
N ASN A 62 -23.23 21.34 -23.69
CA ASN A 62 -23.00 19.89 -23.50
C ASN A 62 -21.55 19.51 -23.71
N LEU A 63 -20.89 20.08 -24.73
CA LEU A 63 -19.46 19.82 -24.96
C LEU A 63 -18.59 20.38 -23.83
N LEU A 64 -18.87 21.59 -23.34
CA LEU A 64 -18.10 22.26 -22.29
C LEU A 64 -18.18 21.51 -20.94
N PHE A 65 -19.38 21.07 -20.56
CA PHE A 65 -19.59 20.46 -19.24
C PHE A 65 -19.39 18.94 -19.21
N ARG A 66 -19.69 18.23 -20.29
CA ARG A 66 -19.60 16.75 -20.33
C ARG A 66 -18.41 16.21 -21.11
N GLY A 67 -17.86 16.99 -22.05
CA GLY A 67 -16.74 16.59 -22.91
C GLY A 67 -15.45 16.24 -22.16
N PRO A 68 -15.02 17.01 -21.16
CA PRO A 68 -13.74 16.77 -20.47
C PRO A 68 -13.68 15.43 -19.72
N THR A 69 -14.80 14.98 -19.14
CA THR A 69 -14.83 13.79 -18.27
C THR A 69 -14.40 12.50 -18.98
N PRO A 70 -14.94 12.10 -20.13
CA PRO A 70 -14.50 10.89 -20.84
C PRO A 70 -13.05 10.99 -21.33
N ILE A 71 -12.59 12.17 -21.73
CA ILE A 71 -11.20 12.40 -22.15
C ILE A 71 -10.23 12.14 -20.99
N ILE A 72 -10.56 12.65 -19.81
CA ILE A 72 -9.76 12.42 -18.59
C ILE A 72 -9.76 10.93 -18.22
N CYS A 73 -10.90 10.25 -18.30
CA CYS A 73 -10.98 8.80 -18.06
C CYS A 73 -10.07 8.01 -18.99
N ILE A 74 -10.12 8.29 -20.29
CA ILE A 74 -9.26 7.64 -21.28
C ILE A 74 -7.79 7.93 -20.99
N GLY A 75 -7.44 9.17 -20.65
CA GLY A 75 -6.08 9.56 -20.26
C GLY A 75 -5.55 8.78 -19.05
N ILE A 76 -6.38 8.59 -18.01
CA ILE A 76 -6.02 7.80 -16.82
C ILE A 76 -5.74 6.35 -17.20
N LEU A 77 -6.60 5.76 -18.03
CA LEU A 77 -6.43 4.38 -18.47
C LEU A 77 -5.18 4.21 -19.33
N LEU A 78 -4.91 5.13 -20.25
CA LEU A 78 -3.68 5.13 -21.05
C LEU A 78 -2.42 5.23 -20.15
N LEU A 79 -2.38 6.15 -19.18
CA LEU A 79 -1.27 6.28 -18.23
C LEU A 79 -1.04 5.00 -17.42
N HIS A 80 -2.12 4.31 -17.06
CA HIS A 80 -2.03 3.05 -16.35
C HIS A 80 -1.46 1.92 -17.21
N TYR A 81 -2.03 1.71 -18.43
CA TYR A 81 -1.66 0.60 -19.31
C TYR A 81 -0.27 0.82 -19.96
N CYS A 82 0.10 2.06 -20.27
CA CYS A 82 1.44 2.40 -20.75
C CYS A 82 2.52 2.34 -19.66
N ARG A 83 2.18 1.97 -18.41
CA ARG A 83 3.09 1.91 -17.26
C ARG A 83 3.89 3.21 -17.08
N ALA A 84 3.25 4.36 -17.29
CA ALA A 84 3.91 5.65 -17.20
C ALA A 84 4.66 5.79 -15.86
N PRO A 85 5.96 6.14 -15.89
CA PRO A 85 6.73 6.41 -14.70
C PRO A 85 6.22 7.72 -14.06
N GLY A 86 5.96 7.71 -12.78
CA GLY A 86 5.61 8.93 -12.03
C GLY A 86 4.80 8.63 -10.78
N VAL A 87 5.27 9.20 -9.69
CA VAL A 87 4.69 8.98 -8.37
C VAL A 87 3.43 9.83 -8.16
N HIS A 88 3.29 10.94 -8.87
CA HIS A 88 2.24 11.93 -8.62
C HIS A 88 1.01 11.84 -9.54
N TRP A 89 1.10 11.16 -10.69
CA TRP A 89 0.02 11.13 -11.66
C TRP A 89 -1.32 10.58 -11.11
N PRO A 90 -1.37 9.56 -10.23
CA PRO A 90 -2.65 9.04 -9.76
C PRO A 90 -3.43 10.06 -8.94
N LEU A 91 -2.73 10.88 -8.14
CA LEU A 91 -3.38 11.93 -7.34
C LEU A 91 -3.91 13.06 -8.22
N VAL A 92 -3.11 13.53 -9.17
CA VAL A 92 -3.49 14.62 -10.07
C VAL A 92 -4.66 14.20 -10.94
N THR A 93 -4.59 13.03 -11.56
CA THR A 93 -5.66 12.53 -12.45
C THR A 93 -6.96 12.26 -11.69
N LEU A 94 -6.89 11.72 -10.47
CA LEU A 94 -8.07 11.50 -9.66
C LEU A 94 -8.75 12.82 -9.26
N ARG A 95 -7.99 13.85 -8.94
CA ARG A 95 -8.51 15.19 -8.68
C ARG A 95 -9.16 15.81 -9.91
N LEU A 96 -8.51 15.68 -11.07
CA LEU A 96 -9.05 16.16 -12.33
C LEU A 96 -10.36 15.44 -12.70
N LEU A 97 -10.39 14.11 -12.49
CA LEU A 97 -11.60 13.32 -12.73
C LEU A 97 -12.75 13.75 -11.80
N SER A 98 -12.47 13.86 -10.50
CA SER A 98 -13.47 14.30 -9.53
C SER A 98 -13.97 15.72 -9.81
N PHE A 99 -13.06 16.63 -10.16
CA PHE A 99 -13.42 17.99 -10.56
C PHE A 99 -14.28 18.02 -11.82
N SER A 100 -13.89 17.29 -12.88
CA SER A 100 -14.64 17.29 -14.14
C SER A 100 -16.01 16.65 -13.99
N ALA A 101 -16.14 15.60 -13.18
CA ALA A 101 -17.42 14.97 -12.87
C ALA A 101 -18.36 15.93 -12.14
N MET A 102 -17.86 16.62 -11.11
CA MET A 102 -18.66 17.62 -10.38
C MET A 102 -18.96 18.87 -11.21
N TRP A 103 -18.03 19.28 -12.06
CA TRP A 103 -18.26 20.37 -13.03
C TRP A 103 -19.40 20.05 -13.99
N ALA A 104 -19.45 18.81 -14.52
CA ALA A 104 -20.54 18.34 -15.36
C ALA A 104 -21.90 18.33 -14.63
N VAL A 105 -21.92 17.85 -13.38
CA VAL A 105 -23.15 17.83 -12.54
C VAL A 105 -23.64 19.26 -12.29
N PHE A 106 -22.75 20.15 -11.85
CA PHE A 106 -23.15 21.53 -11.53
C PHE A 106 -23.52 22.35 -12.79
N GLY A 107 -22.89 22.06 -13.92
CA GLY A 107 -23.31 22.63 -15.20
C GLY A 107 -24.75 22.24 -15.59
N LEU A 108 -25.15 20.99 -15.30
CA LEU A 108 -26.54 20.56 -15.46
C LEU A 108 -27.51 21.27 -14.51
N LEU A 109 -27.07 21.57 -13.29
CA LEU A 109 -27.86 22.30 -12.30
C LEU A 109 -28.14 23.76 -12.75
N VAL A 110 -27.17 24.43 -13.40
CA VAL A 110 -27.38 25.77 -13.99
C VAL A 110 -28.52 25.72 -15.01
N PHE A 111 -28.49 24.71 -15.87
CA PHE A 111 -29.53 24.54 -16.88
C PHE A 111 -30.88 24.16 -16.26
N ALA A 112 -30.90 23.25 -15.27
CA ALA A 112 -32.14 22.83 -14.61
C ALA A 112 -32.81 23.96 -13.83
N TYR A 113 -32.02 24.88 -13.28
CA TYR A 113 -32.54 26.04 -12.56
C TYR A 113 -33.38 26.93 -13.47
N GLU A 114 -33.02 27.03 -14.75
CA GLU A 114 -33.78 27.79 -15.76
C GLU A 114 -35.07 27.11 -16.24
N GLN A 115 -35.13 25.78 -16.16
CA GLN A 115 -36.29 24.99 -16.55
C GLN A 115 -37.43 25.00 -15.51
N GLY A 116 -37.14 25.43 -14.30
CA GLY A 116 -38.11 25.54 -13.21
C GLY A 116 -37.69 24.80 -11.95
N GLY A 117 -38.27 25.22 -10.82
CA GLY A 117 -37.86 24.79 -9.50
C GLY A 117 -37.95 23.28 -9.22
N GLU A 118 -38.87 22.53 -9.85
CA GLU A 118 -38.98 21.08 -9.65
C GLU A 118 -37.81 20.32 -10.30
N ALA A 119 -37.43 20.66 -11.53
CA ALA A 119 -36.30 20.03 -12.20
C ALA A 119 -34.97 20.29 -11.45
N PHE A 120 -34.79 21.49 -10.95
CA PHE A 120 -33.62 21.86 -10.15
C PHE A 120 -33.57 21.08 -8.83
N ARG A 121 -34.67 20.97 -8.08
CA ARG A 121 -34.74 20.23 -6.82
C ARG A 121 -34.38 18.76 -7.02
N THR A 122 -35.01 18.11 -8.01
CA THR A 122 -34.74 16.68 -8.29
C THR A 122 -33.27 16.45 -8.67
N LEU A 123 -32.67 17.31 -9.50
CA LEU A 123 -31.26 17.18 -9.89
C LEU A 123 -30.29 17.55 -8.74
N SER A 124 -30.66 18.52 -7.90
CA SER A 124 -29.83 18.87 -6.72
C SER A 124 -29.79 17.72 -5.71
N GLU A 125 -30.90 17.04 -5.46
CA GLU A 125 -30.95 15.85 -4.61
C GLU A 125 -30.10 14.71 -5.18
N LEU A 126 -30.17 14.43 -6.48
CA LEU A 126 -29.33 13.43 -7.13
C LEU A 126 -27.83 13.80 -7.08
N SER A 127 -27.51 15.10 -7.14
CA SER A 127 -26.12 15.56 -7.09
C SER A 127 -25.46 15.35 -5.71
N ILE A 128 -26.25 15.24 -4.64
CA ILE A 128 -25.76 14.90 -3.29
C ILE A 128 -25.02 13.54 -3.32
N LEU A 129 -25.57 12.56 -4.02
CA LEU A 129 -24.90 11.26 -4.19
C LEU A 129 -23.53 11.42 -4.85
N GLY A 130 -23.42 12.25 -5.90
CA GLY A 130 -22.13 12.55 -6.55
C GLY A 130 -21.12 13.21 -5.62
N VAL A 131 -21.56 14.15 -4.78
CA VAL A 131 -20.74 14.81 -3.75
C VAL A 131 -20.15 13.77 -2.77
N PHE A 132 -20.98 12.86 -2.28
CA PHE A 132 -20.52 11.79 -1.40
C PHE A 132 -19.57 10.79 -2.09
N CYS A 133 -19.81 10.46 -3.36
CA CYS A 133 -18.90 9.62 -4.14
C CYS A 133 -17.51 10.27 -4.26
N VAL A 134 -17.44 11.58 -4.51
CA VAL A 134 -16.17 12.32 -4.55
C VAL A 134 -15.49 12.31 -3.18
N ALA A 135 -16.24 12.49 -2.09
CA ALA A 135 -15.71 12.46 -0.73
C ALA A 135 -15.13 11.09 -0.36
N LEU A 136 -15.79 9.98 -0.75
CA LEU A 136 -15.32 8.61 -0.54
C LEU A 136 -13.99 8.34 -1.27
N VAL A 137 -13.83 8.90 -2.46
CA VAL A 137 -12.62 8.76 -3.27
C VAL A 137 -11.49 9.68 -2.78
N SER A 138 -11.82 10.71 -2.02
CA SER A 138 -10.84 11.67 -1.48
C SER A 138 -10.00 11.05 -0.36
N LEU A 139 -8.77 10.62 -0.68
CA LEU A 139 -7.87 9.95 0.27
C LEU A 139 -7.12 10.91 1.20
N ARG A 140 -7.13 12.23 0.94
CA ARG A 140 -6.39 13.23 1.72
C ARG A 140 -7.26 14.11 2.62
N GLY A 141 -8.49 13.68 2.89
CA GLY A 141 -9.42 14.45 3.73
C GLY A 141 -9.77 15.81 3.12
N VAL A 142 -9.83 16.86 3.96
CA VAL A 142 -10.22 18.21 3.53
C VAL A 142 -9.45 18.72 2.30
N PRO A 143 -8.10 18.68 2.24
CA PRO A 143 -7.36 19.17 1.06
C PRO A 143 -7.69 18.41 -0.24
N GLY A 144 -8.18 17.18 -0.14
CA GLY A 144 -8.61 16.39 -1.29
C GLY A 144 -9.97 16.81 -1.84
N CYS A 145 -10.82 17.40 -1.02
CA CYS A 145 -12.19 17.78 -1.37
C CYS A 145 -12.32 19.23 -1.87
N VAL A 146 -11.40 20.12 -1.50
CA VAL A 146 -11.54 21.56 -1.79
C VAL A 146 -11.70 21.84 -3.29
N ILE A 147 -10.76 21.37 -4.12
CA ILE A 147 -10.82 21.63 -5.55
C ILE A 147 -12.04 20.97 -6.20
N PRO A 148 -12.30 19.64 -6.02
CA PRO A 148 -13.38 18.99 -6.74
C PRO A 148 -14.78 19.35 -6.27
N LEU A 149 -14.97 19.82 -5.05
CA LEU A 149 -16.29 20.13 -4.50
C LEU A 149 -16.58 21.64 -4.42
N PHE A 150 -15.66 22.41 -3.84
CA PHE A 150 -15.93 23.84 -3.58
C PHE A 150 -15.78 24.70 -4.82
N LEU A 151 -14.84 24.41 -5.72
CA LEU A 151 -14.63 25.22 -6.91
C LEU A 151 -15.80 25.11 -7.91
N PRO A 152 -16.34 23.92 -8.25
CA PRO A 152 -17.54 23.80 -9.07
C PRO A 152 -18.79 24.43 -8.41
N LEU A 153 -18.94 24.31 -7.09
CA LEU A 153 -20.04 24.94 -6.35
C LEU A 153 -19.96 26.47 -6.42
N ALA A 154 -18.77 27.04 -6.27
CA ALA A 154 -18.56 28.48 -6.45
C ALA A 154 -18.84 28.92 -7.89
N GLY A 155 -18.46 28.11 -8.88
CA GLY A 155 -18.77 28.34 -10.28
C GLY A 155 -20.29 28.33 -10.57
N LEU A 156 -21.02 27.38 -9.97
CA LEU A 156 -22.49 27.34 -10.06
C LEU A 156 -23.11 28.62 -9.50
N PHE A 157 -22.71 29.02 -8.27
CA PHE A 157 -23.20 30.23 -7.64
C PHE A 157 -22.92 31.49 -8.48
N ALA A 158 -21.70 31.63 -8.98
CA ALA A 158 -21.29 32.75 -9.83
C ALA A 158 -22.09 32.78 -11.16
N ALA A 159 -22.33 31.62 -11.78
CA ALA A 159 -23.10 31.55 -13.02
C ALA A 159 -24.57 31.95 -12.83
N LEU A 160 -25.18 31.58 -11.72
CA LEU A 160 -26.57 31.93 -11.41
C LEU A 160 -26.71 33.44 -11.06
N LEU A 161 -25.72 34.02 -10.33
CA LEU A 161 -25.64 35.45 -10.07
C LEU A 161 -25.50 36.27 -11.36
N TYR A 162 -24.62 35.83 -12.28
CA TYR A 162 -24.43 36.50 -13.58
C TYR A 162 -25.71 36.57 -14.39
N ARG A 163 -26.64 35.62 -14.21
CA ARG A 163 -27.95 35.58 -14.85
C ARG A 163 -29.02 36.43 -14.16
N GLY A 164 -28.64 37.18 -13.13
CA GLY A 164 -29.50 38.16 -12.46
C GLY A 164 -30.41 37.60 -11.36
N HIS A 165 -30.10 36.40 -10.83
CA HIS A 165 -30.82 35.86 -9.67
C HIS A 165 -30.42 36.56 -8.38
N GLU A 166 -31.40 36.79 -7.50
CA GLU A 166 -31.18 37.42 -6.21
C GLU A 166 -30.29 36.56 -5.29
N PRO A 167 -29.23 37.15 -4.68
CA PRO A 167 -28.26 36.38 -3.88
C PRO A 167 -28.87 35.59 -2.70
N LEU A 168 -29.89 36.17 -2.06
CA LEU A 168 -30.54 35.53 -0.90
C LEU A 168 -31.35 34.29 -1.30
N THR A 169 -32.08 34.34 -2.38
CA THR A 169 -32.86 33.20 -2.89
C THR A 169 -31.94 32.09 -3.35
N LEU A 170 -30.83 32.40 -4.01
CA LEU A 170 -29.81 31.44 -4.41
C LEU A 170 -29.18 30.71 -3.21
N VAL A 171 -28.86 31.43 -2.11
CA VAL A 171 -28.33 30.82 -0.91
C VAL A 171 -29.33 29.82 -0.32
N LEU A 172 -30.60 30.14 -0.25
CA LEU A 172 -31.64 29.26 0.26
C LEU A 172 -31.83 28.02 -0.63
N ASP A 173 -31.86 28.17 -1.95
CA ASP A 173 -32.02 27.09 -2.92
C ASP A 173 -30.81 26.14 -2.95
N LEU A 174 -29.60 26.67 -2.70
CA LEU A 174 -28.36 25.89 -2.64
C LEU A 174 -28.04 25.34 -1.26
N LEU A 175 -28.83 25.66 -0.22
CA LEU A 175 -28.53 25.31 1.17
C LEU A 175 -28.34 23.80 1.37
N THR A 176 -29.18 22.98 0.71
CA THR A 176 -29.07 21.51 0.74
C THR A 176 -27.76 21.01 0.13
N LEU A 177 -27.35 21.62 -0.99
CA LEU A 177 -26.14 21.26 -1.70
C LEU A 177 -24.89 21.70 -0.93
N VAL A 178 -24.92 22.91 -0.36
CA VAL A 178 -23.85 23.41 0.52
C VAL A 178 -23.69 22.54 1.75
N SER A 179 -24.79 22.19 2.42
CA SER A 179 -24.77 21.30 3.58
C SER A 179 -24.20 19.92 3.23
N ALA A 180 -24.58 19.35 2.09
CA ALA A 180 -24.04 18.08 1.61
C ALA A 180 -22.53 18.14 1.36
N VAL A 181 -22.02 19.21 0.74
CA VAL A 181 -20.57 19.43 0.53
C VAL A 181 -19.82 19.51 1.86
N VAL A 182 -20.38 20.24 2.86
CA VAL A 182 -19.78 20.35 4.19
C VAL A 182 -19.74 18.99 4.87
N ILE A 183 -20.87 18.28 4.92
CA ILE A 183 -20.95 16.94 5.55
C ILE A 183 -20.02 15.95 4.86
N ALA A 184 -19.99 15.93 3.53
CA ALA A 184 -19.13 15.06 2.74
C ALA A 184 -17.63 15.36 2.99
N THR A 185 -17.27 16.63 3.14
CA THR A 185 -15.88 17.05 3.47
C THR A 185 -15.47 16.61 4.87
N LEU A 186 -16.37 16.77 5.86
CA LEU A 186 -16.16 16.27 7.22
C LEU A 186 -16.02 14.74 7.23
N PHE A 187 -16.88 14.05 6.50
CA PHE A 187 -16.80 12.61 6.35
C PHE A 187 -15.46 12.15 5.75
N ALA A 188 -15.02 12.78 4.65
CA ALA A 188 -13.71 12.49 4.04
C ALA A 188 -12.56 12.73 5.03
N HIS A 189 -12.66 13.77 5.87
CA HIS A 189 -11.68 14.05 6.90
C HIS A 189 -11.62 12.94 7.95
N VAL A 190 -12.77 12.53 8.48
CA VAL A 190 -12.86 11.45 9.48
C VAL A 190 -12.31 10.14 8.90
N GLN A 191 -12.67 9.78 7.67
CA GLN A 191 -12.15 8.61 6.97
C GLN A 191 -10.62 8.65 6.82
N PHE A 192 -10.05 9.80 6.49
CA PHE A 192 -8.60 9.97 6.44
C PHE A 192 -7.96 9.74 7.80
N GLN A 193 -8.51 10.33 8.89
CA GLN A 193 -8.02 10.16 10.25
C GLN A 193 -8.04 8.68 10.69
N ILE A 194 -9.13 7.96 10.39
CA ILE A 194 -9.25 6.54 10.70
C ILE A 194 -8.15 5.74 9.99
N ARG A 195 -7.93 5.98 8.69
CA ARG A 195 -6.87 5.30 7.93
C ARG A 195 -5.48 5.55 8.48
N VAL A 196 -5.17 6.79 8.85
CA VAL A 196 -3.87 7.13 9.46
C VAL A 196 -3.69 6.39 10.78
N ARG A 197 -4.71 6.41 11.65
CA ARG A 197 -4.66 5.71 12.95
C ARG A 197 -4.48 4.21 12.77
N GLU A 198 -5.25 3.60 11.88
CA GLU A 198 -5.14 2.16 11.58
C GLU A 198 -3.75 1.81 11.05
N PHE A 199 -3.21 2.61 10.13
CA PHE A 199 -1.88 2.38 9.58
C PHE A 199 -0.80 2.46 10.67
N VAL A 200 -0.82 3.52 11.49
CA VAL A 200 0.15 3.71 12.59
C VAL A 200 0.02 2.59 13.61
N SER A 201 -1.20 2.28 14.06
CA SER A 201 -1.42 1.23 15.07
C SER A 201 -0.95 -0.14 14.60
N ARG A 202 -1.21 -0.50 13.32
CA ARG A 202 -0.71 -1.75 12.75
C ARG A 202 0.83 -1.82 12.72
N HIS A 203 1.48 -0.72 12.37
CA HIS A 203 2.96 -0.69 12.34
C HIS A 203 3.57 -0.70 13.74
N GLU A 204 2.98 0.00 14.70
CA GLU A 204 3.40 -0.06 16.10
C GLU A 204 3.23 -1.45 16.72
N LEU A 205 2.10 -2.11 16.45
CA LEU A 205 1.89 -3.49 16.88
C LEU A 205 2.92 -4.45 16.25
N ASN A 206 3.25 -4.27 14.98
CA ASN A 206 4.29 -5.05 14.30
C ASN A 206 5.68 -4.76 14.88
N GLU A 207 5.97 -3.51 15.25
CA GLU A 207 7.22 -3.16 15.95
C GLU A 207 7.30 -3.76 17.35
N LEU A 208 6.19 -3.93 18.04
CA LEU A 208 6.14 -4.60 19.35
C LEU A 208 6.18 -6.13 19.23
N SER A 209 5.83 -6.68 18.09
CA SER A 209 5.90 -8.12 17.84
C SER A 209 7.34 -8.62 17.94
N THR A 210 7.54 -9.76 18.55
CA THR A 210 8.80 -10.51 18.57
C THR A 210 8.86 -11.59 17.50
N ILE A 211 7.76 -11.81 16.80
CA ILE A 211 7.55 -12.90 15.83
C ILE A 211 7.31 -12.32 14.42
N ASP A 212 7.92 -12.95 13.42
CA ASP A 212 7.62 -12.71 12.01
C ASP A 212 6.27 -13.34 11.63
N SER A 213 5.35 -12.54 11.12
CA SER A 213 3.96 -12.97 10.85
C SER A 213 3.83 -14.03 9.75
N LEU A 214 4.78 -14.11 8.81
CA LEU A 214 4.74 -15.09 7.74
C LEU A 214 5.29 -16.44 8.19
N THR A 215 6.44 -16.43 8.89
CA THR A 215 7.18 -17.67 9.17
C THR A 215 6.95 -18.21 10.59
N GLY A 216 6.38 -17.40 11.49
CA GLY A 216 6.22 -17.77 12.90
C GLY A 216 7.54 -17.92 13.68
N LEU A 217 8.67 -17.52 13.10
CA LEU A 217 9.98 -17.46 13.74
C LEU A 217 10.16 -16.12 14.47
N MET A 218 11.23 -16.00 15.25
CA MET A 218 11.60 -14.70 15.77
C MET A 218 11.83 -13.70 14.63
N ASN A 219 11.50 -12.44 14.86
CA ASN A 219 11.86 -11.38 13.93
C ASN A 219 13.27 -10.85 14.23
N ARG A 220 13.78 -10.00 13.33
CA ARG A 220 15.12 -9.40 13.47
C ARG A 220 15.34 -8.71 14.81
N ARG A 221 14.34 -7.96 15.31
CA ARG A 221 14.43 -7.22 16.57
C ARG A 221 14.63 -8.17 17.75
N ALA A 222 13.75 -9.16 17.89
CA ALA A 222 13.83 -10.13 18.99
C ALA A 222 15.13 -10.91 18.96
N MET A 223 15.64 -11.26 17.78
CA MET A 223 16.94 -11.93 17.65
C MET A 223 18.10 -11.01 18.03
N THR A 224 18.05 -9.72 17.65
CA THR A 224 19.09 -8.75 18.05
C THR A 224 19.15 -8.61 19.59
N GLU A 225 17.99 -8.44 20.23
CA GLU A 225 17.88 -8.38 21.69
C GLU A 225 18.43 -9.65 22.35
N ARG A 226 18.16 -10.82 21.77
CA ARG A 226 18.67 -12.12 22.26
C ARG A 226 20.18 -12.22 22.13
N LEU A 227 20.75 -11.81 20.99
CA LEU A 227 22.20 -11.82 20.76
C LEU A 227 22.95 -10.89 21.73
N GLU A 228 22.40 -9.67 21.96
CA GLU A 228 22.99 -8.73 22.90
C GLU A 228 22.95 -9.25 24.35
N ALA A 229 21.85 -9.87 24.75
CA ALA A 229 21.74 -10.49 26.06
C ALA A 229 22.78 -11.64 26.24
N GLU A 230 22.97 -12.46 25.19
CA GLU A 230 23.95 -13.55 25.25
C GLU A 230 25.39 -13.04 25.22
N ARG A 231 25.66 -12.00 24.43
CA ARG A 231 26.97 -11.33 24.44
C ARG A 231 27.35 -10.86 25.86
N ALA A 232 26.41 -10.23 26.56
CA ALA A 232 26.64 -9.80 27.95
C ALA A 232 26.95 -10.97 28.88
N ARG A 233 26.26 -12.12 28.69
CA ARG A 233 26.50 -13.34 29.44
C ARG A 233 27.87 -13.93 29.13
N CYS A 234 28.21 -14.07 27.83
CA CYS A 234 29.49 -14.67 27.41
C CYS A 234 30.70 -13.88 27.90
N ARG A 235 30.63 -12.55 27.92
CA ARG A 235 31.68 -11.70 28.48
C ARG A 235 31.91 -11.97 29.99
N HIS A 236 30.85 -12.31 30.72
CA HIS A 236 30.95 -12.57 32.16
C HIS A 236 31.46 -13.98 32.47
N TYR A 237 31.06 -14.97 31.70
CA TYR A 237 31.34 -16.38 31.95
C TYR A 237 32.39 -17.00 31.03
N ASN A 238 33.07 -16.23 30.20
CA ASN A 238 34.04 -16.67 29.18
C ASN A 238 33.50 -17.81 28.29
N ARG A 239 32.25 -17.70 27.85
CA ARG A 239 31.60 -18.65 26.97
C ARG A 239 31.58 -18.11 25.53
N THR A 240 31.34 -19.00 24.61
CA THR A 240 31.23 -18.66 23.19
C THR A 240 29.83 -19.01 22.66
N PHE A 241 29.45 -18.41 21.53
CA PHE A 241 28.26 -18.77 20.77
C PHE A 241 28.52 -18.54 19.27
N ALA A 242 27.70 -19.13 18.43
CA ALA A 242 27.79 -18.94 16.98
C ALA A 242 26.54 -18.30 16.39
N ALA A 243 26.74 -17.55 15.31
CA ALA A 243 25.71 -16.99 14.47
C ALA A 243 25.87 -17.53 13.03
N ILE A 244 24.79 -18.02 12.47
CA ILE A 244 24.73 -18.51 11.09
C ILE A 244 23.74 -17.65 10.31
N LEU A 245 24.20 -16.90 9.32
CA LEU A 245 23.35 -16.26 8.32
C LEU A 245 23.10 -17.23 7.17
N MET A 246 21.86 -17.44 6.82
CA MET A 246 21.41 -18.30 5.74
C MET A 246 20.56 -17.52 4.76
N ASP A 247 20.79 -17.71 3.47
CA ASP A 247 20.02 -17.08 2.39
C ASP A 247 19.54 -18.15 1.39
N LEU A 248 18.30 -17.99 0.91
CA LEU A 248 17.69 -18.87 -0.07
C LEU A 248 18.25 -18.59 -1.47
N ASP A 249 18.96 -19.55 -2.04
CA ASP A 249 19.55 -19.39 -3.37
C ASP A 249 18.47 -19.17 -4.43
N HIS A 250 18.65 -18.13 -5.26
CA HIS A 250 17.76 -17.80 -6.37
C HIS A 250 16.30 -17.54 -6.01
N PHE A 251 15.98 -17.19 -4.76
CA PHE A 251 14.60 -16.98 -4.30
C PHE A 251 13.81 -15.95 -5.14
N LYS A 252 14.47 -14.90 -5.62
CA LYS A 252 13.85 -13.93 -6.53
C LYS A 252 13.28 -14.59 -7.79
N GLN A 253 13.95 -15.63 -8.32
CA GLN A 253 13.47 -16.37 -9.50
C GLN A 253 12.21 -17.20 -9.18
N VAL A 254 12.10 -17.72 -7.95
CA VAL A 254 10.90 -18.41 -7.47
C VAL A 254 9.70 -17.45 -7.52
N ASN A 255 9.86 -16.24 -6.98
CA ASN A 255 8.80 -15.22 -7.02
C ASN A 255 8.42 -14.80 -8.44
N ILE A 256 9.40 -14.66 -9.34
CA ILE A 256 9.14 -14.29 -10.75
C ILE A 256 8.41 -15.41 -11.50
N ARG A 257 8.81 -16.66 -11.28
CA ARG A 257 8.29 -17.80 -12.03
C ARG A 257 6.96 -18.32 -11.52
N TYR A 258 6.78 -18.38 -10.20
CA TYR A 258 5.65 -19.02 -9.54
C TYR A 258 4.73 -18.06 -8.77
N GLY A 259 5.11 -16.78 -8.73
CA GLY A 259 4.36 -15.73 -8.01
C GLY A 259 4.68 -15.67 -6.52
N GLN A 260 4.30 -14.57 -5.90
CA GLN A 260 4.62 -14.25 -4.50
C GLN A 260 4.04 -15.27 -3.51
N ARG A 261 2.84 -15.80 -3.77
CA ARG A 261 2.22 -16.83 -2.91
C ARG A 261 3.06 -18.10 -2.81
N SER A 262 3.67 -18.53 -3.92
CA SER A 262 4.58 -19.68 -3.93
C SER A 262 5.87 -19.37 -3.19
N GLY A 263 6.42 -18.17 -3.30
CA GLY A 263 7.54 -17.72 -2.50
C GLY A 263 7.23 -17.72 -0.99
N ASP A 264 6.05 -17.25 -0.60
CA ASP A 264 5.61 -17.27 0.79
C ASP A 264 5.49 -18.71 1.32
N ALA A 265 5.00 -19.66 0.51
CA ALA A 265 4.97 -21.09 0.85
C ALA A 265 6.38 -21.67 1.05
N VAL A 266 7.35 -21.28 0.20
CA VAL A 266 8.76 -21.68 0.36
C VAL A 266 9.32 -21.15 1.69
N LEU A 267 9.12 -19.88 2.01
CA LEU A 267 9.59 -19.28 3.26
C LEU A 267 8.99 -19.95 4.48
N HIS A 268 7.71 -20.26 4.45
CA HIS A 268 7.02 -20.97 5.54
C HIS A 268 7.58 -22.40 5.74
N GLU A 269 7.78 -23.16 4.66
CA GLU A 269 8.28 -24.52 4.75
C GLU A 269 9.75 -24.54 5.19
N VAL A 270 10.58 -23.62 4.70
CA VAL A 270 11.98 -23.46 5.15
C VAL A 270 12.03 -23.15 6.65
N ALA A 271 11.20 -22.22 7.12
CA ALA A 271 11.10 -21.88 8.54
C ALA A 271 10.72 -23.10 9.41
N ARG A 272 9.74 -23.89 8.95
CA ARG A 272 9.31 -25.12 9.62
C ARG A 272 10.45 -26.14 9.71
N ARG A 273 11.20 -26.33 8.62
CA ARG A 273 12.35 -27.25 8.59
C ARG A 273 13.49 -26.76 9.49
N LEU A 274 13.82 -25.48 9.46
CA LEU A 274 14.83 -24.90 10.34
C LEU A 274 14.48 -25.15 11.81
N LYS A 275 13.23 -24.84 12.21
CA LYS A 275 12.77 -25.07 13.58
C LYS A 275 12.78 -26.54 13.98
N GLY A 276 12.49 -27.46 13.07
CA GLY A 276 12.49 -28.90 13.32
C GLY A 276 13.88 -29.52 13.41
N HIS A 277 14.95 -28.85 12.94
CA HIS A 277 16.32 -29.38 12.93
C HIS A 277 17.29 -28.62 13.83
N THR A 278 16.83 -27.59 14.54
CA THR A 278 17.57 -26.87 15.59
C THR A 278 17.20 -27.41 16.97
N ARG A 279 18.10 -27.22 17.95
CA ARG A 279 17.90 -27.65 19.34
C ARG A 279 16.93 -26.69 20.05
N GLN A 280 16.38 -27.09 21.18
CA GLN A 280 15.46 -26.25 21.97
C GLN A 280 16.09 -24.91 22.42
N GLN A 281 17.39 -24.90 22.69
CA GLN A 281 18.13 -23.72 23.11
C GLN A 281 18.58 -22.83 21.95
N ASP A 282 18.58 -23.35 20.70
CA ASP A 282 18.91 -22.61 19.52
C ASP A 282 17.75 -21.66 19.17
N CYS A 283 18.06 -20.51 18.64
CA CYS A 283 17.04 -19.57 18.17
C CYS A 283 17.14 -19.38 16.67
N VAL A 284 15.99 -19.33 16.02
CA VAL A 284 15.89 -19.09 14.57
C VAL A 284 15.03 -17.85 14.35
N ALA A 285 15.51 -16.95 13.51
CA ALA A 285 14.78 -15.74 13.15
C ALA A 285 14.76 -15.52 11.63
N ARG A 286 13.70 -14.90 11.15
CA ARG A 286 13.71 -14.29 9.84
C ARG A 286 14.38 -12.92 9.93
N TRP A 287 15.58 -12.82 9.35
CA TRP A 287 16.42 -11.64 9.47
C TRP A 287 16.01 -10.53 8.51
N SER A 288 15.74 -10.88 7.25
CA SER A 288 15.17 -9.98 6.23
C SER A 288 14.73 -10.81 5.02
N GLY A 289 13.67 -10.42 4.35
CA GLY A 289 13.25 -11.03 3.08
C GLY A 289 13.37 -12.56 3.05
N GLU A 290 14.41 -13.05 2.39
CA GLU A 290 14.78 -14.47 2.22
C GLU A 290 15.96 -14.91 3.08
N VAL A 291 16.43 -14.02 3.99
CA VAL A 291 17.57 -14.28 4.88
C VAL A 291 17.07 -14.69 6.27
N PHE A 292 17.65 -15.75 6.80
CA PHE A 292 17.42 -16.28 8.15
C PHE A 292 18.68 -16.18 8.97
N LEU A 293 18.53 -15.96 10.28
CA LEU A 293 19.62 -15.95 11.26
C LEU A 293 19.37 -17.05 12.28
N ILE A 294 20.34 -17.94 12.43
CA ILE A 294 20.33 -19.02 13.42
C ILE A 294 21.38 -18.69 14.48
N PHE A 295 20.96 -18.64 15.72
CA PHE A 295 21.79 -18.41 16.87
C PHE A 295 22.00 -19.73 17.65
N LEU A 296 23.24 -20.09 17.90
CA LEU A 296 23.63 -21.32 18.55
C LEU A 296 24.43 -21.00 19.84
N PRO A 297 23.79 -21.04 21.02
CA PRO A 297 24.49 -20.82 22.29
C PRO A 297 25.52 -21.94 22.56
N GLU A 298 26.56 -21.58 23.28
CA GLU A 298 27.62 -22.51 23.75
C GLU A 298 28.16 -23.41 22.60
N THR A 299 28.38 -22.82 21.42
CA THR A 299 28.79 -23.57 20.23
C THR A 299 30.07 -22.98 19.64
N ASP A 300 31.09 -23.84 19.47
CA ASP A 300 32.36 -23.52 18.84
C ASP A 300 32.32 -23.59 17.30
N GLU A 301 33.43 -23.33 16.64
CA GLU A 301 33.56 -23.32 15.18
C GLU A 301 33.17 -24.67 14.54
N LYS A 302 33.64 -25.78 15.13
CA LYS A 302 33.34 -27.13 14.60
C LYS A 302 31.86 -27.47 14.76
N GLY A 303 31.28 -27.14 15.90
CA GLY A 303 29.86 -27.32 16.16
C GLY A 303 28.98 -26.46 15.28
N ALA A 304 29.37 -25.22 15.03
CA ALA A 304 28.64 -24.30 14.18
C ALA A 304 28.65 -24.74 12.71
N MET A 305 29.80 -25.17 12.18
CA MET A 305 29.91 -25.74 10.84
C MET A 305 29.10 -27.02 10.68
N ALA A 306 29.18 -27.93 11.65
CA ALA A 306 28.40 -29.17 11.65
C ALA A 306 26.87 -28.87 11.66
N ALA A 307 26.46 -27.86 12.42
CA ALA A 307 25.06 -27.43 12.43
C ALA A 307 24.62 -26.83 11.06
N ALA A 308 25.44 -25.98 10.45
CA ALA A 308 25.16 -25.40 9.13
C ALA A 308 25.05 -26.49 8.06
N GLU A 309 25.95 -27.45 8.00
CA GLU A 309 25.92 -28.59 7.07
C GLU A 309 24.70 -29.50 7.30
N LYS A 310 24.35 -29.77 8.55
CA LYS A 310 23.13 -30.51 8.90
C LYS A 310 21.87 -29.79 8.41
N LEU A 311 21.77 -28.48 8.60
CA LEU A 311 20.64 -27.68 8.14
C LEU A 311 20.58 -27.66 6.61
N LYS A 312 21.71 -27.49 5.92
CA LYS A 312 21.79 -27.54 4.47
C LYS A 312 21.20 -28.86 3.93
N VAL A 313 21.63 -30.00 4.45
CA VAL A 313 21.15 -31.31 4.07
C VAL A 313 19.64 -31.47 4.34
N ALA A 314 19.18 -31.01 5.51
CA ALA A 314 17.77 -31.10 5.90
C ALA A 314 16.85 -30.27 4.99
N LEU A 315 17.30 -29.09 4.57
CA LEU A 315 16.54 -28.22 3.67
C LEU A 315 16.43 -28.81 2.26
N GLN A 316 17.47 -29.51 1.79
CA GLN A 316 17.50 -30.14 0.47
C GLN A 316 16.83 -31.51 0.42
N LYS A 317 16.64 -32.17 1.56
CA LYS A 317 16.20 -33.58 1.61
C LYS A 317 14.88 -33.84 0.88
N SER A 318 13.97 -32.90 0.88
CA SER A 318 12.65 -33.06 0.26
C SER A 318 12.26 -31.80 -0.53
N PRO A 319 11.74 -31.93 -1.72
CA PRO A 319 11.16 -30.81 -2.45
C PRO A 319 10.05 -30.12 -1.66
N ILE A 320 9.83 -28.86 -1.93
CA ILE A 320 8.75 -28.06 -1.34
C ILE A 320 7.57 -28.09 -2.29
N ASP A 321 6.40 -28.47 -1.80
CA ASP A 321 5.17 -28.48 -2.60
C ASP A 321 4.66 -27.04 -2.80
N LEU A 322 4.53 -26.63 -4.06
CA LEU A 322 3.99 -25.33 -4.46
C LEU A 322 2.54 -25.44 -5.00
N GLY A 323 1.84 -26.52 -4.65
CA GLY A 323 0.47 -26.77 -5.08
C GLY A 323 0.36 -26.95 -6.58
N THR A 324 -0.38 -26.07 -7.28
CA THR A 324 -0.59 -26.16 -8.73
C THR A 324 0.69 -26.06 -9.58
N HIS A 325 1.79 -25.56 -8.99
CA HIS A 325 3.08 -25.41 -9.68
C HIS A 325 4.04 -26.61 -9.46
N GLY A 326 3.58 -27.64 -8.74
CA GLY A 326 4.35 -28.86 -8.47
C GLY A 326 5.42 -28.70 -7.39
N ALA A 327 6.42 -29.59 -7.39
CA ALA A 327 7.46 -29.63 -6.38
C ALA A 327 8.67 -28.76 -6.77
N HIS A 328 9.20 -27.99 -5.83
CA HIS A 328 10.37 -27.12 -6.01
C HIS A 328 11.50 -27.53 -5.09
N GLN A 329 12.70 -27.67 -5.64
CA GLN A 329 13.92 -27.95 -4.87
C GLN A 329 14.60 -26.62 -4.53
N GLN A 330 14.64 -26.27 -3.24
CA GLN A 330 15.29 -25.05 -2.77
C GLN A 330 16.66 -25.36 -2.18
N THR A 331 17.70 -24.64 -2.60
CA THR A 331 19.02 -24.65 -2.01
C THR A 331 19.27 -23.38 -1.18
N CYS A 332 20.24 -23.44 -0.28
CA CYS A 332 20.59 -22.34 0.61
C CYS A 332 22.10 -22.23 0.78
N SER A 333 22.57 -21.00 0.91
CA SER A 333 23.95 -20.66 1.26
C SER A 333 24.03 -20.19 2.71
N PHE A 334 25.13 -20.52 3.38
CA PHE A 334 25.31 -20.26 4.81
C PHE A 334 26.65 -19.56 5.06
N GLY A 335 26.62 -18.49 5.85
CA GLY A 335 27.80 -17.86 6.41
C GLY A 335 27.82 -18.04 7.92
N VAL A 336 28.90 -18.58 8.44
CA VAL A 336 29.05 -18.97 9.85
C VAL A 336 30.08 -18.08 10.51
N ALA A 337 29.79 -17.53 11.69
CA ALA A 337 30.74 -16.81 12.52
C ALA A 337 30.57 -17.17 13.99
N VAL A 338 31.68 -17.28 14.69
CA VAL A 338 31.73 -17.56 16.12
C VAL A 338 32.15 -16.31 16.86
N TYR A 339 31.51 -16.01 17.97
CA TYR A 339 31.80 -14.87 18.83
C TYR A 339 33.16 -15.02 19.50
N ASP A 340 34.02 -14.02 19.33
CA ASP A 340 35.41 -14.02 19.81
C ASP A 340 35.57 -13.59 21.28
N GLY A 341 34.47 -13.34 21.99
CA GLY A 341 34.44 -12.88 23.37
C GLY A 341 34.58 -11.36 23.56
N ARG A 342 34.90 -10.59 22.53
CA ARG A 342 35.21 -9.14 22.62
C ARG A 342 34.46 -8.25 21.66
N GLU A 343 34.07 -8.76 20.50
CA GLU A 343 33.48 -7.99 19.44
C GLU A 343 32.03 -7.53 19.73
N GLU A 344 31.57 -6.54 19.00
CA GLU A 344 30.17 -6.13 18.95
C GLU A 344 29.35 -7.07 18.06
N ILE A 345 28.04 -7.24 18.35
CA ILE A 345 27.15 -8.10 17.55
C ILE A 345 27.14 -7.68 16.08
N THR A 346 27.22 -6.39 15.81
CA THR A 346 27.31 -5.86 14.43
C THR A 346 28.53 -6.38 13.68
N ARG A 347 29.69 -6.54 14.36
CA ARG A 347 30.92 -7.08 13.77
C ARG A 347 30.81 -8.58 13.55
N LEU A 348 30.30 -9.33 14.52
CA LEU A 348 30.00 -10.75 14.36
C LEU A 348 29.11 -11.04 13.15
N LEU A 349 28.02 -10.29 13.05
CA LEU A 349 27.08 -10.44 11.92
C LEU A 349 27.69 -10.00 10.59
N ALA A 350 28.55 -8.98 10.56
CA ALA A 350 29.28 -8.59 9.36
C ALA A 350 30.25 -9.70 8.87
N ARG A 351 30.92 -10.41 9.79
CA ARG A 351 31.75 -11.57 9.46
C ARG A 351 30.89 -12.71 8.88
N ALA A 352 29.77 -13.01 9.50
CA ALA A 352 28.84 -14.02 8.99
C ALA A 352 28.30 -13.63 7.58
N ASP A 353 28.03 -12.36 7.35
CA ASP A 353 27.58 -11.87 6.04
C ASP A 353 28.66 -11.97 4.96
N GLN A 354 29.91 -11.64 5.28
CA GLN A 354 31.05 -11.84 4.38
C GLN A 354 31.23 -13.32 4.02
N ALA A 355 31.12 -14.21 4.98
CA ALA A 355 31.18 -15.65 4.75
C ALA A 355 30.02 -16.16 3.89
N LEU A 356 28.82 -15.64 4.10
CA LEU A 356 27.64 -15.91 3.27
C LEU A 356 27.85 -15.44 1.83
N HIS A 357 28.45 -14.26 1.65
CA HIS A 357 28.78 -13.74 0.32
C HIS A 357 29.80 -14.66 -0.39
N MET A 358 30.87 -15.09 0.29
CA MET A 358 31.80 -16.07 -0.23
C MET A 358 31.12 -17.40 -0.59
N ALA A 359 30.18 -17.88 0.23
CA ALA A 359 29.41 -19.09 -0.10
C ALA A 359 28.65 -18.95 -1.42
N LYS A 360 28.05 -17.77 -1.66
CA LYS A 360 27.34 -17.47 -2.90
C LYS A 360 28.28 -17.35 -4.12
N GLU A 361 29.42 -16.72 -3.96
CA GLU A 361 30.42 -16.58 -5.05
C GLU A 361 31.08 -17.91 -5.42
N CYS A 362 31.37 -18.75 -4.41
CA CYS A 362 31.95 -20.07 -4.63
C CYS A 362 30.99 -21.11 -5.22
N GLY A 363 29.82 -20.75 -5.69
CA GLY A 363 28.87 -21.64 -6.39
C GLY A 363 27.65 -22.03 -5.58
N ARG A 364 27.34 -21.31 -4.50
CA ARG A 364 26.15 -21.50 -3.65
C ARG A 364 26.05 -22.86 -2.98
N ASN A 365 24.90 -23.13 -2.34
CA ASN A 365 24.57 -24.42 -1.73
C ASN A 365 25.68 -24.98 -0.81
N ARG A 366 26.28 -24.12 0.00
CA ARG A 366 27.38 -24.47 0.92
C ARG A 366 27.40 -23.61 2.16
N ALA A 367 28.12 -24.08 3.16
CA ALA A 367 28.47 -23.31 4.34
C ALA A 367 29.95 -22.86 4.26
N VAL A 368 30.19 -21.61 4.67
CA VAL A 368 31.54 -21.03 4.78
C VAL A 368 31.72 -20.43 6.16
N MET A 369 32.86 -20.65 6.77
CA MET A 369 33.28 -20.06 8.06
C MET A 369 33.95 -18.71 7.79
N ALA A 370 33.70 -17.70 8.67
CA ALA A 370 34.26 -16.36 8.62
C ALA A 370 35.68 -16.30 9.22
#